data_9d02c4f82e6f33b1080de6d7094dc4aa
#
_entry.id   9d02c4f82e6f33b1080de6d7094dc4aa
#
_cell.length_a   1.000
_cell.length_b   1.000
_cell.length_c   1.000
_cell.angle_alpha   90.00
_cell.angle_beta   90.00
_cell.angle_gamma   90.00
#
_symmetry.space_group_name_H-M   'P 1'
#
loop_
_entity.id
_entity.type
_entity.pdbx_description
1 polymer ?
#
loop_
_entity_poly.entity_id
_entity_poly.type
_entity_poly.pdbx_seq_one_letter_code
_entity_poly.pdbx_strand_id
1 'polypeptide(L)'
;MIDLKRTLSLISGGIFSPEQTWRSYLPEAENWQKTAVLLTGPLIILAAVAAYVFGFLGSDVSLFGRFRPTIVSTIMTIITSAITAAIVAFVFSAMAGAFGGKKSFALGLAATTFAFIPGYLGQAVTWLPWIGGLLALGLFVYALVLLWKVLPIYLEVPDDRRVGHYILSLVATIAVMIVFSMTIGRLLYPSMYEPSFGGMPERPTSVSYKH
;
A
#
# COMPACT_ATOMS: atom_id res chain seq x y z
N MET A 1 9.50 -22.23 -7.34
CA MET A 1 10.24 -22.16 -6.07
C MET A 1 10.64 -20.71 -5.85
N ILE A 2 10.37 -20.11 -4.70
CA ILE A 2 10.75 -18.73 -4.39
C ILE A 2 12.26 -18.70 -4.16
N ASP A 3 13.00 -17.94 -4.96
CA ASP A 3 14.43 -17.74 -4.77
C ASP A 3 14.66 -16.57 -3.78
N LEU A 4 14.75 -16.91 -2.50
CA LEU A 4 14.94 -15.94 -1.41
C LEU A 4 16.24 -15.13 -1.57
N LYS A 5 17.31 -15.71 -2.10
CA LYS A 5 18.57 -14.99 -2.35
C LYS A 5 18.36 -13.90 -3.39
N ARG A 6 17.66 -14.24 -4.48
CA ARG A 6 17.32 -13.28 -5.53
C ARG A 6 16.41 -12.18 -5.01
N THR A 7 15.37 -12.54 -4.25
CA THR A 7 14.46 -11.58 -3.63
C THR A 7 15.21 -10.58 -2.74
N LEU A 8 16.05 -11.07 -1.84
CA LEU A 8 16.84 -10.20 -0.95
C LEU A 8 17.83 -9.31 -1.74
N SER A 9 18.45 -9.85 -2.79
CA SER A 9 19.32 -9.07 -3.69
C SER A 9 18.56 -7.97 -4.41
N LEU A 10 17.33 -8.22 -4.88
CA LEU A 10 16.47 -7.21 -5.53
C LEU A 10 16.01 -6.15 -4.54
N ILE A 11 15.64 -6.53 -3.31
CA ILE A 11 15.23 -5.60 -2.27
C ILE A 11 16.40 -4.70 -1.87
N SER A 12 17.57 -5.29 -1.53
CA SER A 12 18.74 -4.52 -1.14
C SER A 12 19.26 -3.64 -2.28
N GLY A 13 19.33 -4.19 -3.49
CA GLY A 13 19.73 -3.45 -4.68
C GLY A 13 18.76 -2.30 -5.01
N GLY A 14 17.45 -2.51 -4.83
CA GLY A 14 16.43 -1.48 -5.03
C GLY A 14 16.56 -0.30 -4.07
N ILE A 15 17.20 -0.49 -2.91
CA ILE A 15 17.44 0.56 -1.92
C ILE A 15 18.80 1.24 -2.13
N PHE A 16 19.88 0.43 -2.25
CA PHE A 16 21.25 0.95 -2.22
C PHE A 16 21.83 1.24 -3.62
N SER A 17 21.33 0.59 -4.67
CA SER A 17 21.76 0.75 -6.05
C SER A 17 20.54 0.69 -7.00
N PRO A 18 19.57 1.61 -6.84
CA PRO A 18 18.26 1.48 -7.44
C PRO A 18 18.30 1.42 -8.97
N GLU A 19 18.95 2.34 -9.64
CA GLU A 19 18.95 2.42 -11.11
C GLU A 19 19.60 1.20 -11.77
N GLN A 20 20.69 0.70 -11.20
CA GLN A 20 21.36 -0.50 -11.70
C GLN A 20 20.45 -1.73 -11.54
N THR A 21 19.82 -1.87 -10.39
CA THR A 21 18.90 -2.98 -10.10
C THR A 21 17.68 -2.94 -11.01
N TRP A 22 17.08 -1.77 -11.21
CA TRP A 22 15.93 -1.61 -12.09
C TRP A 22 16.24 -1.98 -13.53
N ARG A 23 17.37 -1.48 -14.07
CA ARG A 23 17.79 -1.80 -15.44
C ARG A 23 18.11 -3.29 -15.61
N SER A 24 18.76 -3.91 -14.62
CA SER A 24 19.06 -5.36 -14.68
C SER A 24 17.81 -6.23 -14.60
N TYR A 25 16.76 -5.77 -13.92
CA TYR A 25 15.50 -6.51 -13.78
C TYR A 25 14.51 -6.26 -14.93
N LEU A 26 14.71 -5.23 -15.73
CA LEU A 26 13.78 -4.82 -16.80
C LEU A 26 13.35 -5.96 -17.74
N PRO A 27 14.24 -6.87 -18.20
CA PRO A 27 13.82 -8.00 -19.04
C PRO A 27 12.88 -8.99 -18.35
N GLU A 28 12.95 -9.11 -17.02
CA GLU A 28 12.09 -9.98 -16.24
C GLU A 28 10.76 -9.30 -15.87
N ALA A 29 10.76 -7.97 -15.85
CA ALA A 29 9.61 -7.14 -15.44
C ALA A 29 8.42 -7.23 -16.42
N GLU A 30 8.62 -7.71 -17.64
CA GLU A 30 7.54 -7.94 -18.61
C GLU A 30 6.58 -9.07 -18.16
N ASN A 31 7.02 -9.92 -17.24
CA ASN A 31 6.20 -10.96 -16.65
C ASN A 31 5.74 -10.55 -15.25
N TRP A 32 4.47 -10.13 -15.14
CA TRP A 32 3.90 -9.70 -13.87
C TRP A 32 3.88 -10.80 -12.81
N GLN A 33 3.71 -12.09 -13.20
CA GLN A 33 3.73 -13.21 -12.25
C GLN A 33 5.11 -13.37 -11.62
N LYS A 34 6.19 -13.19 -12.41
CA LYS A 34 7.56 -13.19 -11.88
C LYS A 34 7.75 -12.06 -10.86
N THR A 35 7.31 -10.84 -11.19
CA THR A 35 7.39 -9.71 -10.27
C THR A 35 6.56 -9.94 -9.01
N ALA A 36 5.34 -10.48 -9.16
CA ALA A 36 4.48 -10.80 -8.03
C ALA A 36 5.10 -11.83 -7.08
N VAL A 37 5.72 -12.89 -7.62
CA VAL A 37 6.31 -13.98 -6.82
C VAL A 37 7.69 -13.64 -6.26
N LEU A 38 8.53 -12.94 -7.03
CA LEU A 38 9.92 -12.67 -6.62
C LEU A 38 10.05 -11.38 -5.80
N LEU A 39 9.15 -10.41 -5.96
CA LEU A 39 9.32 -9.11 -5.35
C LEU A 39 8.08 -8.66 -4.56
N THR A 40 6.94 -8.45 -5.22
CA THR A 40 5.74 -7.86 -4.59
C THR A 40 5.20 -8.72 -3.44
N GLY A 41 4.98 -10.01 -3.68
CA GLY A 41 4.46 -10.94 -2.67
C GLY A 41 5.37 -11.07 -1.46
N PRO A 42 6.67 -11.41 -1.64
CA PRO A 42 7.61 -11.45 -0.53
C PRO A 42 7.71 -10.15 0.27
N LEU A 43 7.71 -8.99 -0.39
CA LEU A 43 7.72 -7.68 0.30
C LEU A 43 6.48 -7.47 1.16
N ILE A 44 5.28 -7.75 0.62
CA ILE A 44 4.02 -7.62 1.36
C ILE A 44 4.02 -8.56 2.56
N ILE A 45 4.41 -9.82 2.37
CA ILE A 45 4.45 -10.81 3.44
C ILE A 45 5.46 -10.42 4.52
N LEU A 46 6.67 -10.02 4.12
CA LEU A 46 7.71 -9.58 5.06
C LEU A 46 7.26 -8.35 5.86
N ALA A 47 6.66 -7.36 5.20
CA ALA A 47 6.15 -6.16 5.86
C ALA A 47 5.02 -6.49 6.84
N ALA A 48 4.07 -7.35 6.43
CA ALA A 48 2.95 -7.74 7.28
C ALA A 48 3.39 -8.58 8.49
N VAL A 49 4.32 -9.53 8.29
CA VAL A 49 4.90 -10.33 9.38
C VAL A 49 5.71 -9.45 10.34
N ALA A 50 6.52 -8.54 9.82
CA ALA A 50 7.28 -7.61 10.64
C ALA A 50 6.34 -6.69 11.44
N ALA A 51 5.30 -6.13 10.81
CA ALA A 51 4.30 -5.32 11.49
C ALA A 51 3.54 -6.11 12.57
N TYR A 52 3.25 -7.41 12.33
CA TYR A 52 2.63 -8.29 13.33
C TYR A 52 3.56 -8.50 14.53
N VAL A 53 4.80 -8.93 14.30
CA VAL A 53 5.77 -9.25 15.35
C VAL A 53 6.10 -8.01 16.17
N PHE A 54 6.46 -6.93 15.50
CA PHE A 54 6.85 -5.69 16.19
C PHE A 54 5.65 -4.97 16.80
N GLY A 55 4.48 -5.02 16.17
CA GLY A 55 3.25 -4.47 16.74
C GLY A 55 2.81 -5.22 18.00
N PHE A 56 3.06 -6.53 18.08
CA PHE A 56 2.81 -7.32 19.29
C PHE A 56 3.77 -6.92 20.43
N LEU A 57 5.05 -6.68 20.11
CA LEU A 57 6.07 -6.26 21.09
C LEU A 57 5.84 -4.81 21.56
N GLY A 58 5.34 -3.93 20.69
CA GLY A 58 5.14 -2.50 20.97
C GLY A 58 3.75 -2.13 21.50
N SER A 59 2.85 -3.09 21.69
CA SER A 59 1.43 -2.84 22.02
C SER A 59 1.19 -2.10 23.33
N ASP A 60 2.15 -2.12 24.24
CA ASP A 60 2.03 -1.48 25.56
C ASP A 60 2.43 0.01 25.58
N VAL A 61 2.98 0.52 24.47
CA VAL A 61 3.58 1.87 24.37
C VAL A 61 2.85 2.78 23.38
N SER A 62 1.75 2.33 22.77
CA SER A 62 1.02 3.09 21.75
C SER A 62 0.21 4.24 22.35
N LEU A 63 0.41 5.47 21.81
CA LEU A 63 -0.35 6.67 22.14
C LEU A 63 -1.83 6.61 21.71
N PHE A 64 -2.16 5.75 20.75
CA PHE A 64 -3.51 5.64 20.15
C PHE A 64 -4.31 4.46 20.72
N GLY A 65 -3.89 3.90 21.83
CA GLY A 65 -4.54 2.76 22.48
C GLY A 65 -3.86 1.41 22.18
N ARG A 66 -4.27 0.40 22.92
CA ARG A 66 -3.70 -0.96 22.80
C ARG A 66 -4.30 -1.67 21.59
N PHE A 67 -3.74 -1.44 20.41
CA PHE A 67 -4.09 -2.23 19.24
C PHE A 67 -3.11 -3.42 19.13
N ARG A 68 -3.59 -4.59 19.54
CA ARG A 68 -2.83 -5.83 19.35
C ARG A 68 -3.14 -6.41 17.97
N PRO A 69 -2.14 -6.56 17.11
CA PRO A 69 -2.36 -7.20 15.83
C PRO A 69 -2.81 -8.64 16.02
N THR A 70 -3.77 -9.10 15.22
CA THR A 70 -4.25 -10.47 15.21
C THR A 70 -3.84 -11.16 13.92
N ILE A 71 -3.85 -12.49 13.90
CA ILE A 71 -3.59 -13.25 12.68
C ILE A 71 -4.58 -12.86 11.58
N VAL A 72 -5.85 -12.66 11.94
CA VAL A 72 -6.89 -12.26 10.99
C VAL A 72 -6.60 -10.88 10.41
N SER A 73 -6.26 -9.89 11.25
CA SER A 73 -5.89 -8.55 10.75
C SER A 73 -4.64 -8.59 9.86
N THR A 74 -3.69 -9.45 10.17
CA THR A 74 -2.47 -9.61 9.36
C THR A 74 -2.79 -10.21 7.98
N ILE A 75 -3.65 -11.24 7.93
CA ILE A 75 -4.11 -11.81 6.65
C ILE A 75 -4.86 -10.76 5.83
N MET A 76 -5.75 -9.99 6.46
CA MET A 76 -6.46 -8.90 5.79
C MET A 76 -5.50 -7.82 5.27
N THR A 77 -4.44 -7.49 6.03
CA THR A 77 -3.39 -6.57 5.58
C THR A 77 -2.66 -7.10 4.35
N ILE A 78 -2.33 -8.39 4.29
CA ILE A 78 -1.69 -9.00 3.12
C ILE A 78 -2.61 -8.89 1.89
N ILE A 79 -3.88 -9.25 2.04
CA ILE A 79 -4.86 -9.21 0.95
C ILE A 79 -5.05 -7.77 0.45
N THR A 80 -5.30 -6.83 1.35
CA THR A 80 -5.51 -5.42 0.99
C THR A 80 -4.27 -4.79 0.39
N SER A 81 -3.07 -5.12 0.88
CA SER A 81 -1.81 -4.64 0.31
C SER A 81 -1.57 -5.19 -1.10
N ALA A 82 -1.91 -6.45 -1.35
CA ALA A 82 -1.80 -7.03 -2.69
C ALA A 82 -2.76 -6.36 -3.69
N ILE A 83 -4.01 -6.12 -3.27
CA ILE A 83 -4.99 -5.40 -4.08
C ILE A 83 -4.52 -3.95 -4.32
N THR A 84 -4.04 -3.27 -3.28
CA THR A 84 -3.49 -1.91 -3.37
C THR A 84 -2.33 -1.85 -4.37
N ALA A 85 -1.36 -2.77 -4.28
CA ALA A 85 -0.24 -2.83 -5.22
C ALA A 85 -0.71 -3.01 -6.66
N ALA A 86 -1.71 -3.87 -6.89
CA ALA A 86 -2.31 -4.07 -8.22
C ALA A 86 -3.03 -2.82 -8.73
N ILE A 87 -3.79 -2.13 -7.87
CA ILE A 87 -4.48 -0.88 -8.25
C ILE A 87 -3.47 0.21 -8.61
N VAL A 88 -2.45 0.42 -7.78
CA VAL A 88 -1.40 1.43 -8.04
C VAL A 88 -0.70 1.13 -9.37
N ALA A 89 -0.27 -0.13 -9.57
CA ALA A 89 0.37 -0.56 -10.81
C ALA A 89 -0.54 -0.32 -12.04
N PHE A 90 -1.82 -0.63 -11.92
CA PHE A 90 -2.79 -0.42 -12.99
C PHE A 90 -2.98 1.06 -13.31
N VAL A 91 -3.15 1.91 -12.30
CA VAL A 91 -3.35 3.36 -12.49
C VAL A 91 -2.15 3.99 -13.17
N PHE A 92 -0.92 3.74 -12.68
CA PHE A 92 0.29 4.29 -13.28
C PHE A 92 0.52 3.80 -14.71
N SER A 93 0.25 2.51 -14.97
CA SER A 93 0.35 1.92 -16.30
C SER A 93 -0.71 2.49 -17.27
N ALA A 94 -1.96 2.63 -16.83
CA ALA A 94 -3.04 3.17 -17.66
C ALA A 94 -2.77 4.63 -18.02
N MET A 95 -2.33 5.43 -17.03
CA MET A 95 -1.96 6.83 -17.26
C MET A 95 -0.75 6.95 -18.18
N ALA A 96 0.26 6.08 -18.08
CA ALA A 96 1.41 6.11 -18.99
C ALA A 96 0.97 6.03 -20.45
N GLY A 97 0.02 5.16 -20.77
CA GLY A 97 -0.54 5.08 -22.12
C GLY A 97 -1.18 6.38 -22.60
N ALA A 98 -1.85 7.13 -21.71
CA ALA A 98 -2.46 8.42 -22.04
C ALA A 98 -1.41 9.52 -22.28
N PHE A 99 -0.22 9.39 -21.70
CA PHE A 99 0.88 10.33 -21.85
C PHE A 99 1.95 9.92 -22.88
N GLY A 100 1.65 8.92 -23.71
CA GLY A 100 2.54 8.47 -24.79
C GLY A 100 3.64 7.49 -24.36
N GLY A 101 3.55 6.96 -23.14
CA GLY A 101 4.42 5.89 -22.64
C GLY A 101 3.85 4.49 -22.90
N LYS A 102 4.53 3.47 -22.37
CA LYS A 102 4.11 2.07 -22.47
C LYS A 102 2.97 1.76 -21.50
N LYS A 103 1.82 1.34 -22.04
CA LYS A 103 0.70 0.82 -21.25
C LYS A 103 0.94 -0.67 -20.97
N SER A 104 1.62 -0.98 -19.87
CA SER A 104 1.91 -2.36 -19.46
C SER A 104 1.74 -2.52 -17.95
N PHE A 105 0.74 -3.31 -17.54
CA PHE A 105 0.52 -3.63 -16.12
C PHE A 105 1.75 -4.27 -15.48
N ALA A 106 2.43 -5.16 -16.21
CA ALA A 106 3.62 -5.86 -15.70
C ALA A 106 4.74 -4.89 -15.36
N LEU A 107 5.05 -3.97 -16.28
CA LEU A 107 6.06 -2.92 -16.07
C LEU A 107 5.62 -1.94 -14.97
N GLY A 108 4.34 -1.57 -14.94
CA GLY A 108 3.76 -0.76 -13.86
C GLY A 108 3.91 -1.42 -12.49
N LEU A 109 3.63 -2.73 -12.38
CA LEU A 109 3.79 -3.49 -11.14
C LEU A 109 5.25 -3.52 -10.68
N ALA A 110 6.18 -3.79 -11.58
CA ALA A 110 7.60 -3.79 -11.26
C ALA A 110 8.07 -2.40 -10.80
N ALA A 111 7.75 -1.35 -11.56
CA ALA A 111 8.11 0.02 -11.24
C ALA A 111 7.58 0.46 -9.86
N THR A 112 6.28 0.28 -9.63
CA THR A 112 5.66 0.66 -8.35
C THR A 112 6.16 -0.17 -7.19
N THR A 113 6.36 -1.49 -7.36
CA THR A 113 6.90 -2.34 -6.30
C THR A 113 8.31 -1.92 -5.91
N PHE A 114 9.21 -1.68 -6.86
CA PHE A 114 10.56 -1.20 -6.56
C PHE A 114 10.55 0.16 -5.87
N ALA A 115 9.71 1.09 -6.35
CA ALA A 115 9.59 2.40 -5.74
C ALA A 115 9.12 2.33 -4.29
N PHE A 116 8.17 1.44 -3.99
CA PHE A 116 7.58 1.33 -2.65
C PHE A 116 8.31 0.38 -1.69
N ILE A 117 9.47 -0.18 -2.06
CA ILE A 117 10.32 -0.95 -1.11
C ILE A 117 10.52 -0.19 0.21
N PRO A 118 10.94 1.11 0.21
CA PRO A 118 11.07 1.86 1.47
C PRO A 118 9.75 2.01 2.22
N GLY A 119 8.63 2.16 1.51
CA GLY A 119 7.30 2.24 2.11
C GLY A 119 6.91 0.95 2.87
N TYR A 120 7.20 -0.22 2.32
CA TYR A 120 7.00 -1.50 3.00
C TYR A 120 7.89 -1.62 4.25
N LEU A 121 9.13 -1.14 4.20
CA LEU A 121 10.01 -1.07 5.38
C LEU A 121 9.46 -0.08 6.41
N GLY A 122 8.86 1.02 5.96
CA GLY A 122 8.18 1.99 6.81
C GLY A 122 7.09 1.35 7.66
N GLN A 123 6.33 0.41 7.12
CA GLN A 123 5.31 -0.32 7.88
C GLN A 123 5.92 -1.12 9.05
N ALA A 124 7.10 -1.68 8.85
CA ALA A 124 7.79 -2.48 9.88
C ALA A 124 8.28 -1.64 11.07
N VAL A 125 8.43 -0.33 10.93
CA VAL A 125 8.95 0.57 12.00
C VAL A 125 7.85 1.39 12.68
N THR A 126 6.61 1.33 12.24
CA THR A 126 5.48 2.12 12.78
C THR A 126 5.17 1.80 14.25
N TRP A 127 5.60 0.65 14.77
CA TRP A 127 5.45 0.26 16.18
C TRP A 127 6.29 1.10 17.14
N LEU A 128 7.35 1.77 16.66
CA LEU A 128 8.18 2.65 17.49
C LEU A 128 7.39 3.90 17.87
N PRO A 129 7.20 4.19 19.17
CA PRO A 129 6.47 5.37 19.61
C PRO A 129 7.13 6.65 19.08
N TRP A 130 6.34 7.60 18.60
CA TRP A 130 6.76 8.91 18.09
C TRP A 130 7.70 8.87 16.88
N ILE A 131 8.79 8.10 16.94
CA ILE A 131 9.81 8.03 15.90
C ILE A 131 9.33 7.20 14.72
N GLY A 132 8.55 6.14 14.96
CA GLY A 132 8.09 5.22 13.91
C GLY A 132 7.25 5.91 12.83
N GLY A 133 6.34 6.80 13.24
CA GLY A 133 5.54 7.58 12.30
C GLY A 133 6.39 8.55 11.45
N LEU A 134 7.37 9.21 12.05
CA LEU A 134 8.28 10.10 11.33
C LEU A 134 9.18 9.32 10.35
N LEU A 135 9.71 8.17 10.79
CA LEU A 135 10.50 7.30 9.92
C LEU A 135 9.66 6.75 8.76
N ALA A 136 8.45 6.29 9.04
CA ALA A 136 7.53 5.80 8.01
C ALA A 136 7.18 6.90 6.99
N LEU A 137 6.94 8.13 7.45
CA LEU A 137 6.70 9.28 6.60
C LEU A 137 7.94 9.60 5.73
N GLY A 138 9.13 9.61 6.31
CA GLY A 138 10.38 9.82 5.57
C GLY A 138 10.61 8.75 4.50
N LEU A 139 10.37 7.47 4.84
CA LEU A 139 10.48 6.35 3.90
C LEU A 139 9.41 6.42 2.81
N PHE A 140 8.21 6.89 3.13
CA PHE A 140 7.15 7.11 2.15
C PHE A 140 7.52 8.24 1.17
N VAL A 141 8.04 9.36 1.66
CA VAL A 141 8.53 10.46 0.80
C VAL A 141 9.67 9.95 -0.10
N TYR A 142 10.58 9.15 0.46
CA TYR A 142 11.65 8.53 -0.33
C TYR A 142 11.08 7.59 -1.41
N ALA A 143 10.06 6.81 -1.09
CA ALA A 143 9.37 5.97 -2.08
C ALA A 143 8.78 6.79 -3.25
N LEU A 144 8.22 7.98 -2.98
CA LEU A 144 7.73 8.89 -4.02
C LEU A 144 8.87 9.41 -4.91
N VAL A 145 10.04 9.70 -4.33
CA VAL A 145 11.23 10.09 -5.12
C VAL A 145 11.72 8.94 -6.00
N LEU A 146 11.74 7.71 -5.47
CA LEU A 146 12.10 6.53 -6.26
C LEU A 146 11.09 6.28 -7.38
N LEU A 147 9.79 6.48 -7.09
CA LEU A 147 8.72 6.36 -8.09
C LEU A 147 8.93 7.33 -9.25
N TRP A 148 9.26 8.59 -8.96
CA TRP A 148 9.60 9.58 -9.98
C TRP A 148 10.78 9.14 -10.89
N LYS A 149 11.76 8.46 -10.30
CA LYS A 149 12.97 8.01 -11.03
C LYS A 149 12.76 6.73 -11.82
N VAL A 150 11.95 5.78 -11.32
CA VAL A 150 11.77 4.47 -11.94
C VAL A 150 10.78 4.50 -13.10
N LEU A 151 9.77 5.37 -13.05
CA LEU A 151 8.71 5.43 -14.06
C LEU A 151 9.21 5.60 -15.49
N PRO A 152 10.14 6.53 -15.81
CA PRO A 152 10.64 6.68 -17.17
C PRO A 152 11.45 5.47 -17.66
N ILE A 153 12.05 4.70 -16.74
CA ILE A 153 12.83 3.49 -17.10
C ILE A 153 11.90 2.36 -17.53
N TYR A 154 10.76 2.21 -16.87
CA TYR A 154 9.83 1.10 -17.10
C TYR A 154 8.67 1.45 -18.04
N LEU A 155 8.09 2.64 -17.87
CA LEU A 155 6.92 3.06 -18.63
C LEU A 155 7.25 3.98 -19.82
N GLU A 156 8.51 4.36 -19.99
CA GLU A 156 9.01 5.14 -21.14
C GLU A 156 8.17 6.36 -21.48
N VAL A 157 7.68 7.06 -20.44
CA VAL A 157 6.91 8.30 -20.64
C VAL A 157 7.88 9.40 -21.08
N PRO A 158 7.56 10.14 -22.17
CA PRO A 158 8.38 11.25 -22.66
C PRO A 158 8.63 12.31 -21.59
N ASP A 159 9.82 12.90 -21.58
CA ASP A 159 10.25 13.84 -20.54
C ASP A 159 9.36 15.07 -20.44
N ASP A 160 8.86 15.58 -21.58
CA ASP A 160 7.95 16.73 -21.67
C ASP A 160 6.58 16.45 -21.00
N ARG A 161 6.18 15.20 -20.89
CA ARG A 161 4.90 14.77 -20.30
C ARG A 161 5.03 14.08 -18.94
N ARG A 162 6.25 13.85 -18.48
CA ARG A 162 6.56 13.10 -17.26
C ARG A 162 5.95 13.71 -16.00
N VAL A 163 6.01 15.05 -15.87
CA VAL A 163 5.42 15.76 -14.72
C VAL A 163 3.91 15.55 -14.67
N GLY A 164 3.23 15.76 -15.81
CA GLY A 164 1.79 15.55 -15.91
C GLY A 164 1.37 14.12 -15.60
N HIS A 165 2.08 13.14 -16.18
CA HIS A 165 1.85 11.73 -15.89
C HIS A 165 2.00 11.42 -14.40
N TYR A 166 3.08 11.86 -13.76
CA TYR A 166 3.36 11.58 -12.36
C TYR A 166 2.28 12.17 -11.44
N ILE A 167 1.98 13.47 -11.59
CA ILE A 167 0.99 14.16 -10.74
C ILE A 167 -0.41 13.56 -10.94
N LEU A 168 -0.82 13.38 -12.20
CA LEU A 168 -2.17 12.86 -12.48
C LEU A 168 -2.32 11.42 -12.01
N SER A 169 -1.28 10.59 -12.15
CA SER A 169 -1.28 9.22 -11.64
C SER A 169 -1.36 9.18 -10.11
N LEU A 170 -0.67 10.08 -9.39
CA LEU A 170 -0.79 10.20 -7.94
C LEU A 170 -2.21 10.61 -7.52
N VAL A 171 -2.77 11.65 -8.16
CA VAL A 171 -4.13 12.12 -7.86
C VAL A 171 -5.16 11.02 -8.15
N ALA A 172 -5.05 10.36 -9.31
CA ALA A 172 -5.92 9.24 -9.67
C ALA A 172 -5.79 8.08 -8.66
N THR A 173 -4.56 7.75 -8.25
CA THR A 173 -4.31 6.72 -7.24
C THR A 173 -4.99 7.08 -5.91
N ILE A 174 -4.83 8.32 -5.44
CA ILE A 174 -5.48 8.79 -4.20
C ILE A 174 -7.00 8.67 -4.32
N ALA A 175 -7.58 9.13 -5.42
CA ALA A 175 -9.02 9.05 -5.65
C ALA A 175 -9.53 7.59 -5.62
N VAL A 176 -8.84 6.69 -6.34
CA VAL A 176 -9.20 5.26 -6.35
C VAL A 176 -9.02 4.64 -4.97
N MET A 177 -7.96 5.00 -4.22
CA MET A 177 -7.74 4.50 -2.87
C MET A 177 -8.81 4.98 -1.88
N ILE A 178 -9.30 6.22 -1.99
CA ILE A 178 -10.41 6.71 -1.18
C ILE A 178 -11.66 5.87 -1.44
N VAL A 179 -12.03 5.67 -2.71
CA VAL A 179 -13.20 4.85 -3.07
C VAL A 179 -13.03 3.42 -2.58
N PHE A 180 -11.86 2.82 -2.78
CA PHE A 180 -11.55 1.48 -2.31
C PHE A 180 -11.66 1.37 -0.78
N SER A 181 -11.07 2.30 -0.03
CA SER A 181 -11.11 2.31 1.43
C SER A 181 -12.53 2.48 1.96
N MET A 182 -13.33 3.34 1.35
CA MET A 182 -14.75 3.52 1.72
C MET A 182 -15.56 2.26 1.45
N THR A 183 -15.31 1.57 0.33
CA THR A 183 -16.00 0.33 -0.02
C THR A 183 -15.65 -0.79 0.95
N ILE A 184 -14.36 -1.01 1.20
CA ILE A 184 -13.89 -2.01 2.15
C ILE A 184 -14.34 -1.68 3.57
N GLY A 185 -14.28 -0.41 3.99
CA GLY A 185 -14.77 0.03 5.30
C GLY A 185 -16.24 -0.30 5.51
N ARG A 186 -17.10 0.00 4.54
CA ARG A 186 -18.54 -0.33 4.60
C ARG A 186 -18.79 -1.85 4.64
N LEU A 187 -17.99 -2.63 3.92
CA LEU A 187 -18.13 -4.08 3.85
C LEU A 187 -17.71 -4.76 5.15
N LEU A 188 -16.60 -4.31 5.76
CA LEU A 188 -16.03 -4.93 6.95
C LEU A 188 -16.61 -4.37 8.26
N TYR A 189 -17.07 -3.12 8.26
CA TYR A 189 -17.58 -2.43 9.44
C TYR A 189 -18.91 -1.73 9.16
N PRO A 190 -19.98 -2.47 8.78
CA PRO A 190 -21.26 -1.88 8.42
C PRO A 190 -21.84 -1.03 9.55
N SER A 191 -21.66 -1.44 10.79
CA SER A 191 -22.18 -0.72 11.98
C SER A 191 -21.59 0.69 12.17
N MET A 192 -20.43 0.99 11.60
CA MET A 192 -19.84 2.34 11.64
C MET A 192 -20.47 3.28 10.60
N TYR A 193 -21.15 2.73 9.60
CA TYR A 193 -21.75 3.48 8.48
C TYR A 193 -23.28 3.48 8.52
N GLU A 194 -23.90 2.76 9.46
CA GLU A 194 -25.33 2.91 9.71
C GLU A 194 -25.57 4.30 10.32
N PRO A 195 -26.46 5.12 9.72
CA PRO A 195 -26.86 6.35 10.35
C PRO A 195 -27.49 5.97 11.69
N SER A 196 -26.92 6.40 12.80
CA SER A 196 -27.59 6.35 14.09
C SER A 196 -28.77 7.32 14.02
N PHE A 197 -29.85 6.90 13.40
CA PHE A 197 -31.14 7.53 13.66
C PHE A 197 -31.38 7.28 15.12
N GLY A 198 -31.10 8.32 15.92
CA GLY A 198 -31.20 8.30 17.36
C GLY A 198 -32.51 7.63 17.73
N GLY A 199 -32.41 6.57 18.50
CA GLY A 199 -33.58 5.96 19.07
C GLY A 199 -34.43 7.07 19.68
N MET A 200 -35.60 7.31 19.08
CA MET A 200 -36.60 8.12 19.78
C MET A 200 -36.77 7.45 21.14
N PRO A 201 -36.63 8.19 22.24
CA PRO A 201 -36.91 7.59 23.54
C PRO A 201 -38.32 7.01 23.45
N GLU A 202 -38.45 5.71 23.67
CA GLU A 202 -39.74 5.05 23.75
C GLU A 202 -40.60 5.87 24.71
N ARG A 203 -41.72 6.40 24.22
CA ARG A 203 -42.65 7.09 25.08
C ARG A 203 -43.05 6.09 26.17
N PRO A 204 -42.95 6.47 27.47
CA PRO A 204 -43.41 5.60 28.53
C PRO A 204 -44.88 5.30 28.29
N THR A 205 -45.18 4.08 27.93
CA THR A 205 -46.55 3.60 27.77
C THR A 205 -47.22 3.61 29.14
N SER A 206 -48.19 4.49 29.25
CA SER A 206 -49.31 4.48 30.22
C SER A 206 -48.92 4.40 31.70
N VAL A 207 -48.97 5.56 32.33
CA VAL A 207 -49.29 5.65 33.78
C VAL A 207 -50.69 5.05 33.99
N SER A 208 -50.74 3.84 34.54
CA SER A 208 -51.99 3.23 35.02
C SER A 208 -52.43 3.95 36.30
N TYR A 209 -53.39 4.83 36.18
CA TYR A 209 -54.10 5.33 37.36
C TYR A 209 -55.00 4.21 37.90
N LYS A 210 -54.61 3.61 39.03
CA LYS A 210 -55.52 2.83 39.87
C LYS A 210 -56.31 3.80 40.70
N HIS A 211 -57.71 3.79 40.54
CA HIS A 211 -58.66 4.30 41.46
C HIS A 211 -58.79 3.40 42.66
#